data_f80a8606de40638192f07a33bc652801
#
_entry.id   f80a8606de40638192f07a33bc652801
#
_cell.length_a   1.000
_cell.length_b   1.000
_cell.length_c   1.000
_cell.angle_alpha   90.00
_cell.angle_beta   90.00
_cell.angle_gamma   90.00
#
_symmetry.space_group_name_H-M   'P 1'
#
loop_
_entity.id
_entity.type
_entity.pdbx_description
1 polymer ?
#
loop_
_entity_poly.entity_id
_entity_poly.type
_entity_poly.pdbx_seq_one_letter_code
_entity_poly.pdbx_strand_id
1 'polypeptide(L)'
;MPESPAPLQQPDSPVPDAIPQLAATLKAAGDPLRLEVLRLLSQDSYSVLELCRIFDLRQPALSHHLKVLAQAGLVSKRREGNNLFYRRSGDGETLQALFTGLDQLPLAPARADAVAAIARERAEASRRFFADYGNRFREQQELIAGYEVYGPQVAQLLKPGANALEVGPGEGEFLAELSPRFDCVTALDLSETMLERAQQFADEQSLANIDFVCGDTREAAARPRSADSIVVNMVLHHTPEPAQIFQDLQQALKSGGQLLVAELQEHRQDWAREACGDLWLGFAPEQLQAWAEDAGLRNGRSVYSALRNGFQIQIREFLKA
;
A
#
# COMPACT_ATOMS: atom_id res chain seq x y z
N MET A 1 -51.02 37.20 31.83
CA MET A 1 -49.93 36.23 32.27
C MET A 1 -48.85 36.32 31.28
N PRO A 2 -47.64 36.86 31.59
CA PRO A 2 -46.57 36.91 30.67
C PRO A 2 -45.87 35.52 30.65
N GLU A 3 -45.57 35.03 29.45
CA GLU A 3 -44.84 33.79 29.18
C GLU A 3 -43.41 33.87 29.72
N SER A 4 -42.97 32.77 30.37
CA SER A 4 -41.59 32.59 30.86
C SER A 4 -40.63 32.50 29.67
N PRO A 5 -39.48 33.17 29.72
CA PRO A 5 -38.48 33.03 28.68
C PRO A 5 -37.83 31.62 28.70
N ALA A 6 -37.64 31.05 27.50
CA ALA A 6 -36.98 29.79 27.32
C ALA A 6 -35.54 29.82 27.88
N PRO A 7 -35.00 28.69 28.41
CA PRO A 7 -33.66 28.67 28.95
C PRO A 7 -32.65 28.85 27.82
N LEU A 8 -31.69 29.74 28.05
CA LEU A 8 -30.52 29.94 27.18
C LEU A 8 -29.75 28.62 27.08
N GLN A 9 -29.62 28.13 25.86
CA GLN A 9 -28.69 27.00 25.56
C GLN A 9 -27.30 27.44 25.95
N GLN A 10 -26.67 26.66 26.81
CA GLN A 10 -25.24 26.81 27.13
C GLN A 10 -24.43 26.52 25.87
N PRO A 11 -23.40 27.32 25.57
CA PRO A 11 -22.53 27.06 24.43
C PRO A 11 -21.76 25.74 24.63
N ASP A 12 -21.63 25.04 23.52
CA ASP A 12 -20.89 23.77 23.36
C ASP A 12 -19.52 23.77 24.05
N SER A 13 -19.10 22.58 24.39
CA SER A 13 -17.80 22.25 25.03
C SER A 13 -16.67 23.11 24.55
N PRO A 14 -15.73 23.52 25.41
CA PRO A 14 -14.60 24.35 25.00
C PRO A 14 -13.79 23.68 23.92
N VAL A 15 -13.63 24.35 22.78
CA VAL A 15 -12.65 23.97 21.75
C VAL A 15 -11.30 23.82 22.45
N PRO A 16 -10.62 22.65 22.37
CA PRO A 16 -9.33 22.49 22.98
C PRO A 16 -8.42 23.64 22.55
N ASP A 17 -7.69 24.22 23.50
CA ASP A 17 -6.81 25.36 23.24
C ASP A 17 -5.77 24.94 22.20
N ALA A 18 -5.98 25.30 20.95
CA ALA A 18 -5.23 24.78 19.77
C ALA A 18 -3.72 25.11 19.87
N ILE A 19 -3.38 26.23 20.51
CA ILE A 19 -2.00 26.68 20.67
C ILE A 19 -1.19 25.74 21.58
N PRO A 20 -1.61 25.38 22.80
CA PRO A 20 -0.92 24.41 23.64
C PRO A 20 -0.78 23.04 23.00
N GLN A 21 -1.81 22.58 22.28
CA GLN A 21 -1.76 21.30 21.56
C GLN A 21 -0.72 21.33 20.44
N LEU A 22 -0.71 22.37 19.62
CA LEU A 22 0.30 22.58 18.57
C LEU A 22 1.71 22.67 19.15
N ALA A 23 1.90 23.42 20.23
CA ALA A 23 3.18 23.54 20.91
C ALA A 23 3.68 22.19 21.44
N ALA A 24 2.81 21.35 22.02
CA ALA A 24 3.14 20.00 22.47
C ALA A 24 3.56 19.12 21.30
N THR A 25 2.86 19.17 20.17
CA THR A 25 3.16 18.41 18.96
C THR A 25 4.50 18.84 18.36
N LEU A 26 4.76 20.14 18.22
CA LEU A 26 6.04 20.67 17.73
C LEU A 26 7.19 20.32 18.69
N LYS A 27 6.96 20.35 20.00
CA LYS A 27 7.95 19.89 20.99
C LYS A 27 8.22 18.38 20.86
N ALA A 28 7.21 17.60 20.57
CA ALA A 28 7.38 16.16 20.32
C ALA A 28 8.15 15.89 19.03
N ALA A 29 7.97 16.67 17.96
CA ALA A 29 8.78 16.59 16.74
C ALA A 29 10.19 17.14 16.90
N GLY A 30 10.42 18.16 17.76
CA GLY A 30 11.63 18.95 17.88
C GLY A 30 12.85 18.24 18.50
N ASP A 31 13.18 17.05 17.96
CA ASP A 31 14.37 16.26 18.31
C ASP A 31 14.93 15.66 17.01
N PRO A 32 16.23 15.73 16.75
CA PRO A 32 16.80 15.27 15.49
C PRO A 32 16.45 13.83 15.13
N LEU A 33 16.54 12.90 16.10
CA LEU A 33 16.22 11.49 15.86
C LEU A 33 14.74 11.30 15.55
N ARG A 34 13.84 12.02 16.25
CA ARG A 34 12.40 11.92 15.96
C ARG A 34 12.04 12.49 14.60
N LEU A 35 12.69 13.56 14.15
CA LEU A 35 12.54 14.06 12.78
C LEU A 35 13.04 13.05 11.74
N GLU A 36 14.19 12.41 11.96
CA GLU A 36 14.67 11.33 11.08
C GLU A 36 13.70 10.15 11.03
N VAL A 37 13.13 9.75 12.19
CA VAL A 37 12.09 8.71 12.26
C VAL A 37 10.85 9.12 11.46
N LEU A 38 10.35 10.36 11.65
CA LEU A 38 9.19 10.86 10.89
C LEU A 38 9.48 10.93 9.38
N ARG A 39 10.70 11.30 9.00
CA ARG A 39 11.12 11.30 7.59
C ARG A 39 11.12 9.90 7.00
N LEU A 40 11.64 8.91 7.74
CA LEU A 40 11.67 7.52 7.31
C LEU A 40 10.25 6.94 7.17
N LEU A 41 9.36 7.21 8.14
CA LEU A 41 8.00 6.69 8.19
C LEU A 41 7.02 7.39 7.22
N SER A 42 7.51 8.23 6.31
CA SER A 42 6.67 8.92 5.33
C SER A 42 6.09 7.97 4.27
N GLN A 43 6.90 7.05 3.81
CA GLN A 43 6.57 6.21 2.66
C GLN A 43 6.15 4.79 3.07
N ASP A 44 6.72 4.27 4.16
CA ASP A 44 6.50 2.88 4.57
C ASP A 44 6.30 2.74 6.08
N SER A 45 5.86 1.55 6.49
CA SER A 45 5.73 1.14 7.88
C SER A 45 6.90 0.25 8.27
N TYR A 46 7.48 0.50 9.44
CA TYR A 46 8.59 -0.30 9.96
C TYR A 46 8.29 -0.82 11.36
N SER A 47 8.70 -2.06 11.62
CA SER A 47 8.66 -2.62 12.96
C SER A 47 9.71 -1.95 13.85
N VAL A 48 9.52 -2.05 15.18
CA VAL A 48 10.51 -1.53 16.15
C VAL A 48 11.89 -2.13 15.91
N LEU A 49 11.97 -3.42 15.56
CA LEU A 49 13.25 -4.10 15.33
C LEU A 49 13.94 -3.59 14.06
N GLU A 50 13.18 -3.37 12.99
CA GLU A 50 13.72 -2.78 11.76
C GLU A 50 14.20 -1.35 11.99
N LEU A 51 13.41 -0.54 12.70
CA LEU A 51 13.82 0.80 13.09
C LEU A 51 15.09 0.79 13.96
N CYS A 52 15.23 -0.16 14.89
CA CYS A 52 16.46 -0.32 15.67
C CYS A 52 17.67 -0.59 14.78
N ARG A 53 17.52 -1.40 13.74
CA ARG A 53 18.58 -1.69 12.76
C ARG A 53 18.91 -0.47 11.90
N ILE A 54 17.87 0.23 11.39
CA ILE A 54 18.07 1.44 10.57
C ILE A 54 18.80 2.52 11.35
N PHE A 55 18.44 2.74 12.62
CA PHE A 55 19.01 3.81 13.44
C PHE A 55 20.23 3.37 14.24
N ASP A 56 20.61 2.10 14.21
CA ASP A 56 21.67 1.50 15.03
C ASP A 56 21.46 1.81 16.53
N LEU A 57 20.24 1.59 17.01
CA LEU A 57 19.84 1.88 18.38
C LEU A 57 19.28 0.65 19.08
N ARG A 58 19.50 0.59 20.40
CA ARG A 58 18.83 -0.42 21.23
C ARG A 58 17.34 -0.13 21.37
N GLN A 59 16.55 -1.16 21.39
CA GLN A 59 15.08 -1.07 21.45
C GLN A 59 14.53 -0.17 22.58
N PRO A 60 15.06 -0.16 23.83
CA PRO A 60 14.54 0.74 24.86
C PRO A 60 14.68 2.22 24.52
N ALA A 61 15.81 2.61 23.92
CA ALA A 61 16.06 3.99 23.52
C ALA A 61 15.10 4.44 22.42
N LEU A 62 14.98 3.65 21.36
CA LEU A 62 14.08 3.95 20.24
C LEU A 62 12.61 3.93 20.66
N SER A 63 12.20 2.95 21.48
CA SER A 63 10.83 2.85 22.01
C SER A 63 10.39 4.09 22.78
N HIS A 64 11.31 4.78 23.49
CA HIS A 64 11.01 6.04 24.14
C HIS A 64 10.64 7.13 23.13
N HIS A 65 11.41 7.29 22.05
CA HIS A 65 11.14 8.28 20.99
C HIS A 65 9.82 7.96 20.27
N LEU A 66 9.57 6.70 19.92
CA LEU A 66 8.33 6.25 19.28
C LEU A 66 7.11 6.49 20.19
N LYS A 67 7.25 6.28 21.51
CA LYS A 67 6.18 6.57 22.49
C LYS A 67 5.84 8.07 22.50
N VAL A 68 6.85 8.94 22.51
CA VAL A 68 6.65 10.40 22.47
C VAL A 68 5.92 10.81 21.19
N LEU A 69 6.36 10.31 20.04
CA LEU A 69 5.72 10.58 18.76
C LEU A 69 4.26 10.07 18.72
N ALA A 70 4.00 8.86 19.23
CA ALA A 70 2.67 8.29 19.26
C ALA A 70 1.71 9.04 20.20
N GLN A 71 2.21 9.51 21.35
CA GLN A 71 1.41 10.33 22.28
C GLN A 71 1.05 11.70 21.70
N ALA A 72 1.87 12.23 20.81
CA ALA A 72 1.62 13.48 20.09
C ALA A 72 0.82 13.30 18.79
N GLY A 73 0.40 12.08 18.45
CA GLY A 73 -0.33 11.78 17.22
C GLY A 73 0.49 11.87 15.94
N LEU A 74 1.83 11.96 16.03
CA LEU A 74 2.74 12.08 14.89
C LEU A 74 3.07 10.75 14.22
N VAL A 75 2.81 9.63 14.89
CA VAL A 75 2.89 8.29 14.35
C VAL A 75 1.69 7.47 14.81
N SER A 76 1.14 6.69 13.92
CA SER A 76 0.23 5.61 14.22
C SER A 76 1.02 4.34 14.49
N LYS A 77 0.42 3.42 15.25
CA LYS A 77 1.01 2.11 15.53
C LYS A 77 -0.01 1.03 15.22
N ARG A 78 0.43 0.01 14.51
CA ARG A 78 -0.37 -1.17 14.22
C ARG A 78 0.35 -2.41 14.74
N ARG A 79 -0.38 -3.26 15.44
CA ARG A 79 0.15 -4.54 15.90
C ARG A 79 -0.12 -5.59 14.83
N GLU A 80 0.92 -6.27 14.41
CA GLU A 80 0.86 -7.38 13.48
C GLU A 80 1.61 -8.58 14.07
N GLY A 81 0.83 -9.56 14.53
CA GLY A 81 1.37 -10.68 15.29
C GLY A 81 2.14 -10.23 16.53
N ASN A 82 3.38 -10.63 16.62
CA ASN A 82 4.29 -10.25 17.71
C ASN A 82 5.02 -8.91 17.43
N ASN A 83 4.85 -8.33 16.24
CA ASN A 83 5.53 -7.10 15.84
C ASN A 83 4.61 -5.89 16.01
N LEU A 84 5.21 -4.75 16.32
CA LEU A 84 4.56 -3.45 16.37
C LEU A 84 5.15 -2.58 15.29
N PHE A 85 4.36 -2.29 14.27
CA PHE A 85 4.73 -1.43 13.15
C PHE A 85 4.32 0.02 13.44
N TYR A 86 5.14 0.92 12.96
CA TYR A 86 4.93 2.37 13.07
C TYR A 86 4.86 2.98 11.67
N ARG A 87 3.99 3.96 11.53
CA ARG A 87 3.84 4.78 10.33
C ARG A 87 3.62 6.23 10.74
N ARG A 88 4.10 7.16 9.91
CA ARG A 88 3.82 8.59 10.11
C ARG A 88 2.32 8.85 10.02
N SER A 89 1.82 9.68 10.90
CA SER A 89 0.43 10.16 10.92
C SER A 89 0.41 11.61 11.42
N GLY A 90 -0.71 12.26 11.29
CA GLY A 90 -0.97 13.61 11.79
C GLY A 90 -1.68 14.45 10.74
N ASP A 91 -2.72 15.16 11.19
CA ASP A 91 -3.58 16.00 10.36
C ASP A 91 -3.34 17.48 10.65
N GLY A 92 -3.72 18.34 9.71
CA GLY A 92 -3.67 19.78 9.81
C GLY A 92 -2.54 20.43 9.01
N GLU A 93 -2.81 21.63 8.50
CA GLU A 93 -1.94 22.37 7.59
C GLU A 93 -0.52 22.56 8.11
N THR A 94 -0.36 22.85 9.41
CA THR A 94 0.98 23.04 10.02
C THR A 94 1.82 21.78 9.99
N LEU A 95 1.22 20.60 10.27
CA LEU A 95 1.95 19.33 10.21
C LEU A 95 2.23 18.94 8.77
N GLN A 96 1.32 19.16 7.85
CA GLN A 96 1.56 18.92 6.43
C GLN A 96 2.72 19.77 5.90
N ALA A 97 2.79 21.05 6.27
CA ALA A 97 3.92 21.92 5.91
C ALA A 97 5.26 21.42 6.49
N LEU A 98 5.26 20.97 7.75
CA LEU A 98 6.42 20.36 8.39
C LEU A 98 6.84 19.08 7.65
N PHE A 99 5.91 18.21 7.35
CA PHE A 99 6.16 16.94 6.67
C PHE A 99 6.66 17.17 5.24
N THR A 100 6.05 18.06 4.48
CA THR A 100 6.51 18.44 3.14
C THR A 100 7.97 18.92 3.16
N GLY A 101 8.33 19.80 4.12
CA GLY A 101 9.70 20.25 4.26
C GLY A 101 10.67 19.13 4.66
N LEU A 102 10.22 18.23 5.53
CA LEU A 102 11.01 17.09 5.99
C LEU A 102 11.25 16.07 4.87
N ASP A 103 10.27 15.84 4.01
CA ASP A 103 10.33 14.87 2.91
C ASP A 103 11.27 15.29 1.78
N GLN A 104 11.59 16.58 1.69
CA GLN A 104 12.60 17.10 0.76
C GLN A 104 14.04 16.84 1.23
N LEU A 105 14.24 16.51 2.52
CA LEU A 105 15.56 16.25 3.03
C LEU A 105 16.02 14.84 2.65
N PRO A 106 17.27 14.65 2.15
CA PRO A 106 17.79 13.33 1.88
C PRO A 106 17.99 12.53 3.18
N LEU A 107 17.80 11.22 3.09
CA LEU A 107 18.25 10.33 4.16
C LEU A 107 19.79 10.30 4.19
N ALA A 108 20.36 10.20 5.38
CA ALA A 108 21.79 9.95 5.52
C ALA A 108 22.16 8.62 4.80
N PRO A 109 23.32 8.55 4.09
CA PRO A 109 23.69 7.37 3.30
C PRO A 109 23.58 6.04 4.06
N ALA A 110 24.07 6.00 5.31
CA ALA A 110 23.99 4.81 6.15
C ALA A 110 22.53 4.38 6.46
N ARG A 111 21.58 5.33 6.55
CA ARG A 111 20.15 5.05 6.74
C ARG A 111 19.54 4.50 5.46
N ALA A 112 19.86 5.12 4.32
CA ALA A 112 19.41 4.65 3.02
C ALA A 112 19.88 3.21 2.74
N ASP A 113 21.13 2.89 3.05
CA ASP A 113 21.69 1.54 2.91
C ASP A 113 20.97 0.52 3.80
N ALA A 114 20.67 0.89 5.06
CA ALA A 114 19.96 0.03 6.00
C ALA A 114 18.49 -0.20 5.56
N VAL A 115 17.81 0.83 5.04
CA VAL A 115 16.47 0.72 4.44
C VAL A 115 16.50 -0.24 3.26
N ALA A 116 17.44 -0.06 2.34
CA ALA A 116 17.59 -0.92 1.18
C ALA A 116 17.91 -2.39 1.57
N ALA A 117 18.64 -2.61 2.67
CA ALA A 117 18.88 -3.95 3.18
C ALA A 117 17.60 -4.62 3.69
N ILE A 118 16.76 -3.90 4.44
CA ILE A 118 15.48 -4.41 4.92
C ILE A 118 14.53 -4.70 3.75
N ALA A 119 14.44 -3.80 2.76
CA ALA A 119 13.65 -4.02 1.57
C ALA A 119 14.08 -5.31 0.82
N ARG A 120 15.39 -5.53 0.67
CA ARG A 120 15.92 -6.77 0.08
C ARG A 120 15.56 -8.01 0.88
N GLU A 121 15.65 -7.97 2.22
CA GLU A 121 15.26 -9.09 3.09
C GLU A 121 13.78 -9.43 2.95
N ARG A 122 12.91 -8.41 2.95
CA ARG A 122 11.47 -8.59 2.74
C ARG A 122 11.17 -9.18 1.35
N ALA A 123 11.81 -8.66 0.30
CA ALA A 123 11.66 -9.17 -1.07
C ALA A 123 12.14 -10.62 -1.20
N GLU A 124 13.25 -10.98 -0.53
CA GLU A 124 13.75 -12.36 -0.54
C GLU A 124 12.82 -13.32 0.22
N ALA A 125 12.24 -12.88 1.34
CA ALA A 125 11.26 -13.66 2.07
C ALA A 125 10.01 -13.94 1.23
N SER A 126 9.50 -12.93 0.52
CA SER A 126 8.37 -13.08 -0.41
C SER A 126 8.72 -14.05 -1.56
N ARG A 127 9.87 -13.87 -2.23
CA ARG A 127 10.29 -14.78 -3.31
C ARG A 127 10.41 -16.24 -2.86
N ARG A 128 11.01 -16.49 -1.68
CA ARG A 128 11.11 -17.85 -1.12
C ARG A 128 9.73 -18.44 -0.87
N PHE A 129 8.81 -17.65 -0.29
CA PHE A 129 7.46 -18.11 -0.05
C PHE A 129 6.80 -18.58 -1.37
N PHE A 130 6.81 -17.76 -2.41
CA PHE A 130 6.19 -18.12 -3.70
C PHE A 130 6.93 -19.27 -4.41
N ALA A 131 8.23 -19.41 -4.25
CA ALA A 131 8.97 -20.57 -4.78
C ALA A 131 8.58 -21.88 -4.08
N ASP A 132 8.44 -21.85 -2.75
CA ASP A 132 8.18 -23.06 -1.97
C ASP A 132 6.69 -23.45 -1.99
N TYR A 133 5.78 -22.47 -2.01
CA TYR A 133 4.34 -22.66 -1.88
C TYR A 133 3.54 -22.38 -3.16
N GLY A 134 4.19 -22.01 -4.25
CA GLY A 134 3.52 -21.73 -5.52
C GLY A 134 2.53 -22.83 -5.94
N ASN A 135 2.82 -24.12 -5.66
CA ASN A 135 1.91 -25.25 -5.94
C ASN A 135 0.60 -25.27 -5.13
N ARG A 136 0.50 -24.46 -4.09
CA ARG A 136 -0.70 -24.34 -3.22
C ARG A 136 -1.23 -22.91 -3.20
N PHE A 137 -0.74 -22.07 -4.10
CA PHE A 137 -1.06 -20.64 -4.10
C PHE A 137 -2.58 -20.40 -4.17
N ARG A 138 -3.26 -21.08 -5.08
CA ARG A 138 -4.72 -21.00 -5.21
C ARG A 138 -5.45 -21.42 -3.95
N GLU A 139 -5.10 -22.59 -3.39
CA GLU A 139 -5.71 -23.10 -2.15
C GLU A 139 -5.55 -22.11 -0.99
N GLN A 140 -4.42 -21.40 -0.93
CA GLN A 140 -4.12 -20.42 0.11
C GLN A 140 -4.84 -19.10 -0.13
N GLN A 141 -4.90 -18.62 -1.37
CA GLN A 141 -5.71 -17.44 -1.72
C GLN A 141 -7.20 -17.68 -1.46
N GLU A 142 -7.73 -18.83 -1.77
CA GLU A 142 -9.12 -19.19 -1.51
C GLU A 142 -9.49 -19.16 -0.02
N LEU A 143 -8.53 -19.34 0.89
CA LEU A 143 -8.75 -19.13 2.33
C LEU A 143 -9.11 -17.68 2.67
N ILE A 144 -8.62 -16.73 1.90
CA ILE A 144 -8.89 -15.30 2.06
C ILE A 144 -10.00 -14.88 1.09
N ALA A 145 -9.72 -14.93 -0.22
CA ALA A 145 -10.64 -14.55 -1.27
C ALA A 145 -10.22 -15.15 -2.62
N GLY A 146 -11.04 -16.03 -3.19
CA GLY A 146 -10.85 -16.49 -4.57
C GLY A 146 -11.08 -15.37 -5.58
N TYR A 147 -10.57 -15.58 -6.80
CA TYR A 147 -10.73 -14.66 -7.93
C TYR A 147 -12.18 -14.26 -8.19
N GLU A 148 -13.13 -15.19 -8.06
CA GLU A 148 -14.55 -14.99 -8.31
C GLU A 148 -15.18 -13.88 -7.46
N VAL A 149 -14.55 -13.55 -6.35
CA VAL A 149 -15.05 -12.52 -5.41
C VAL A 149 -14.76 -11.11 -5.92
N TYR A 150 -13.57 -10.86 -6.43
CA TYR A 150 -13.12 -9.51 -6.80
C TYR A 150 -12.92 -9.31 -8.30
N GLY A 151 -12.52 -10.34 -9.04
CA GLY A 151 -12.20 -10.25 -10.47
C GLY A 151 -13.30 -9.61 -11.30
N PRO A 152 -14.58 -10.08 -11.23
CA PRO A 152 -15.68 -9.48 -11.98
C PRO A 152 -15.93 -8.00 -11.61
N GLN A 153 -15.68 -7.62 -10.37
CA GLN A 153 -15.86 -6.24 -9.90
C GLN A 153 -14.74 -5.32 -10.44
N VAL A 154 -13.50 -5.80 -10.49
CA VAL A 154 -12.37 -5.10 -11.14
C VAL A 154 -12.64 -4.95 -12.63
N ALA A 155 -13.09 -6.03 -13.29
CA ALA A 155 -13.40 -6.04 -14.72
C ALA A 155 -14.49 -5.02 -15.12
N GLN A 156 -15.46 -4.75 -14.23
CA GLN A 156 -16.49 -3.71 -14.45
C GLN A 156 -15.93 -2.28 -14.40
N LEU A 157 -14.80 -2.08 -13.73
CA LEU A 157 -14.15 -0.77 -13.63
C LEU A 157 -13.16 -0.54 -14.77
N LEU A 158 -12.74 -1.58 -15.49
CA LEU A 158 -11.78 -1.48 -16.60
C LEU A 158 -12.30 -0.55 -17.70
N LYS A 159 -11.41 0.31 -18.17
CA LYS A 159 -11.57 1.10 -19.38
C LYS A 159 -10.80 0.42 -20.50
N PRO A 160 -11.43 0.15 -21.65
CA PRO A 160 -10.71 -0.45 -22.78
C PRO A 160 -9.65 0.51 -23.30
N GLY A 161 -8.62 -0.04 -23.93
CA GLY A 161 -7.52 0.72 -24.50
C GLY A 161 -6.64 -0.16 -25.40
N ALA A 162 -5.51 0.38 -25.86
CA ALA A 162 -4.57 -0.38 -26.66
C ALA A 162 -3.70 -1.29 -25.77
N ASN A 163 -3.22 -0.80 -24.63
CA ASN A 163 -2.26 -1.53 -23.79
C ASN A 163 -2.72 -1.63 -22.34
N ALA A 164 -2.68 -2.84 -21.79
CA ALA A 164 -2.82 -3.09 -20.38
C ALA A 164 -1.54 -3.66 -19.77
N LEU A 165 -1.37 -3.44 -18.46
CA LEU A 165 -0.35 -4.08 -17.64
C LEU A 165 -1.05 -4.71 -16.43
N GLU A 166 -0.82 -5.99 -16.20
CA GLU A 166 -1.14 -6.66 -14.95
C GLU A 166 0.13 -6.92 -14.16
N VAL A 167 0.16 -6.45 -12.91
CA VAL A 167 1.25 -6.71 -11.97
C VAL A 167 0.83 -7.82 -11.03
N GLY A 168 1.63 -8.90 -10.97
CA GLY A 168 1.31 -10.08 -10.18
C GLY A 168 0.09 -10.84 -10.73
N PRO A 169 0.17 -11.40 -11.96
CA PRO A 169 -0.96 -12.09 -12.58
C PRO A 169 -1.39 -13.36 -11.85
N GLY A 170 -0.63 -13.82 -10.86
CA GLY A 170 -0.91 -15.06 -10.15
C GLY A 170 -0.96 -16.26 -11.11
N GLU A 171 -2.07 -16.98 -11.12
CA GLU A 171 -2.29 -18.09 -12.08
C GLU A 171 -2.88 -17.61 -13.42
N GLY A 172 -3.02 -16.31 -13.65
CA GLY A 172 -3.41 -15.73 -14.94
C GLY A 172 -4.91 -15.53 -15.15
N GLU A 173 -5.75 -15.78 -14.14
CA GLU A 173 -7.21 -15.75 -14.27
C GLU A 173 -7.74 -14.41 -14.80
N PHE A 174 -7.18 -13.28 -14.35
CA PHE A 174 -7.61 -11.96 -14.79
C PHE A 174 -7.14 -11.61 -16.20
N LEU A 175 -6.13 -12.29 -16.74
CA LEU A 175 -5.70 -12.13 -18.14
C LEU A 175 -6.85 -12.42 -19.13
N ALA A 176 -7.77 -13.31 -18.78
CA ALA A 176 -8.97 -13.59 -19.58
C ALA A 176 -9.93 -12.38 -19.67
N GLU A 177 -9.90 -11.49 -18.69
CA GLU A 177 -10.67 -10.24 -18.71
C GLU A 177 -9.94 -9.13 -19.49
N LEU A 178 -8.59 -9.13 -19.46
CA LEU A 178 -7.78 -8.13 -20.15
C LEU A 178 -7.65 -8.40 -21.64
N SER A 179 -7.34 -9.63 -22.02
CA SER A 179 -7.05 -10.02 -23.41
C SER A 179 -8.13 -9.56 -24.43
N PRO A 180 -9.43 -9.72 -24.19
CA PRO A 180 -10.45 -9.31 -25.17
C PRO A 180 -10.69 -7.78 -25.21
N ARG A 181 -10.14 -7.01 -24.26
CA ARG A 181 -10.39 -5.57 -24.11
C ARG A 181 -9.21 -4.69 -24.56
N PHE A 182 -8.03 -5.29 -24.76
CA PHE A 182 -6.81 -4.58 -25.12
C PHE A 182 -6.12 -5.25 -26.30
N ASP A 183 -5.39 -4.44 -27.08
CA ASP A 183 -4.62 -4.96 -28.23
C ASP A 183 -3.39 -5.76 -27.74
N CYS A 184 -2.78 -5.31 -26.63
CA CYS A 184 -1.63 -5.95 -26.00
C CYS A 184 -1.78 -5.90 -24.48
N VAL A 185 -1.45 -6.99 -23.82
CA VAL A 185 -1.43 -7.12 -22.36
C VAL A 185 -0.03 -7.54 -21.93
N THR A 186 0.57 -6.81 -21.00
CA THR A 186 1.81 -7.22 -20.35
C THR A 186 1.48 -7.83 -18.98
N ALA A 187 1.95 -9.05 -18.72
CA ALA A 187 1.88 -9.73 -17.43
C ALA A 187 3.26 -9.66 -16.77
N LEU A 188 3.37 -8.92 -15.66
CA LEU A 188 4.63 -8.66 -14.96
C LEU A 188 4.63 -9.35 -13.60
N ASP A 189 5.61 -10.20 -13.33
CA ASP A 189 5.80 -10.86 -12.03
C ASP A 189 7.29 -11.02 -11.70
N LEU A 190 7.61 -11.02 -10.39
CA LEU A 190 8.94 -11.32 -9.88
C LEU A 190 9.28 -12.81 -9.92
N SER A 191 8.27 -13.67 -9.96
CA SER A 191 8.37 -15.12 -9.90
C SER A 191 8.23 -15.73 -11.29
N GLU A 192 9.32 -16.31 -11.78
CA GLU A 192 9.30 -17.06 -13.04
C GLU A 192 8.30 -18.23 -13.00
N THR A 193 8.19 -18.90 -11.85
CA THR A 193 7.21 -19.99 -11.63
C THR A 193 5.76 -19.52 -11.73
N MET A 194 5.45 -18.30 -11.23
CA MET A 194 4.09 -17.75 -11.37
C MET A 194 3.80 -17.34 -12.81
N LEU A 195 4.77 -16.77 -13.52
CA LEU A 195 4.64 -16.47 -14.94
C LEU A 195 4.43 -17.72 -15.81
N GLU A 196 5.15 -18.81 -15.52
CA GLU A 196 4.93 -20.10 -16.21
C GLU A 196 3.50 -20.59 -16.07
N ARG A 197 2.86 -20.43 -14.89
CA ARG A 197 1.46 -20.80 -14.66
C ARG A 197 0.49 -19.87 -15.38
N ALA A 198 0.74 -18.56 -15.28
CA ALA A 198 -0.07 -17.58 -15.99
C ALA A 198 0.02 -17.81 -17.52
N GLN A 199 1.19 -18.19 -18.03
CA GLN A 199 1.36 -18.56 -19.44
C GLN A 199 0.60 -19.85 -19.78
N GLN A 200 0.71 -20.89 -18.96
CA GLN A 200 -0.06 -22.12 -19.16
C GLN A 200 -1.57 -21.84 -19.22
N PHE A 201 -2.09 -21.03 -18.29
CA PHE A 201 -3.48 -20.61 -18.32
C PHE A 201 -3.83 -19.85 -19.60
N ALA A 202 -2.99 -18.91 -20.04
CA ALA A 202 -3.20 -18.14 -21.26
C ALA A 202 -3.23 -19.06 -22.50
N ASP A 203 -2.35 -20.04 -22.58
CA ASP A 203 -2.32 -21.05 -23.65
C ASP A 203 -3.58 -21.90 -23.66
N GLU A 204 -4.03 -22.39 -22.49
CA GLU A 204 -5.27 -23.15 -22.32
C GLU A 204 -6.51 -22.35 -22.73
N GLN A 205 -6.54 -21.04 -22.47
CA GLN A 205 -7.60 -20.12 -22.85
C GLN A 205 -7.42 -19.51 -24.25
N SER A 206 -6.34 -19.85 -24.98
CA SER A 206 -6.01 -19.31 -26.29
C SER A 206 -5.85 -17.78 -26.31
N LEU A 207 -5.27 -17.19 -25.28
CA LEU A 207 -5.00 -15.75 -25.17
C LEU A 207 -3.69 -15.43 -25.88
N ALA A 208 -3.76 -14.87 -27.10
CA ALA A 208 -2.59 -14.73 -27.97
C ALA A 208 -1.86 -13.38 -27.86
N ASN A 209 -2.40 -12.40 -27.10
CA ASN A 209 -1.90 -11.04 -27.04
C ASN A 209 -1.25 -10.69 -25.67
N ILE A 210 -0.72 -11.70 -24.97
CA ILE A 210 -0.09 -11.54 -23.66
C ILE A 210 1.42 -11.59 -23.80
N ASP A 211 2.13 -10.58 -23.27
CA ASP A 211 3.58 -10.50 -23.15
C ASP A 211 3.99 -10.73 -21.68
N PHE A 212 4.73 -11.82 -21.41
CA PHE A 212 5.13 -12.20 -20.07
C PHE A 212 6.52 -11.63 -19.76
N VAL A 213 6.64 -10.87 -18.68
CA VAL A 213 7.86 -10.19 -18.27
C VAL A 213 8.21 -10.57 -16.84
N CYS A 214 9.37 -11.21 -16.65
CA CYS A 214 9.93 -11.48 -15.33
C CYS A 214 10.70 -10.26 -14.83
N GLY A 215 10.23 -9.62 -13.78
CA GLY A 215 10.84 -8.42 -13.21
C GLY A 215 9.96 -7.74 -12.17
N ASP A 216 10.46 -6.65 -11.62
CA ASP A 216 9.70 -5.80 -10.69
C ASP A 216 9.06 -4.59 -11.42
N THR A 217 8.34 -3.75 -10.66
CA THR A 217 7.62 -2.60 -11.22
C THR A 217 8.54 -1.53 -11.85
N ARG A 218 9.86 -1.57 -11.59
CA ARG A 218 10.83 -0.70 -12.27
C ARG A 218 10.94 -1.04 -13.76
N GLU A 219 10.67 -2.29 -14.15
CA GLU A 219 10.56 -2.68 -15.57
C GLU A 219 9.38 -1.95 -16.25
N ALA A 220 8.27 -1.78 -15.53
CA ALA A 220 7.15 -0.98 -16.02
C ALA A 220 7.51 0.52 -16.09
N ALA A 221 8.18 1.06 -15.07
CA ALA A 221 8.64 2.45 -15.04
C ALA A 221 9.66 2.76 -16.15
N ALA A 222 10.47 1.79 -16.55
CA ALA A 222 11.41 1.90 -17.68
C ALA A 222 10.71 2.05 -19.03
N ARG A 223 9.39 1.78 -19.11
CA ARG A 223 8.53 1.97 -20.31
C ARG A 223 7.50 3.08 -20.07
N PRO A 224 7.90 4.36 -19.95
CA PRO A 224 7.02 5.42 -19.53
C PRO A 224 5.89 5.64 -20.53
N ARG A 225 4.68 5.93 -20.01
CA ARG A 225 3.47 6.22 -20.81
C ARG A 225 3.12 5.09 -21.80
N SER A 226 3.32 3.85 -21.40
CA SER A 226 3.06 2.67 -22.24
C SER A 226 1.67 2.08 -22.04
N ALA A 227 1.07 2.18 -20.84
CA ALA A 227 -0.17 1.54 -20.48
C ALA A 227 -1.36 2.51 -20.41
N ASP A 228 -2.50 2.12 -20.98
CA ASP A 228 -3.79 2.79 -20.83
C ASP A 228 -4.46 2.39 -19.50
N SER A 229 -4.33 1.12 -19.13
CA SER A 229 -4.82 0.58 -17.85
C SER A 229 -3.76 -0.29 -17.18
N ILE A 230 -3.59 -0.13 -15.89
CA ILE A 230 -2.76 -0.99 -15.05
C ILE A 230 -3.64 -1.62 -13.98
N VAL A 231 -3.44 -2.91 -13.72
CA VAL A 231 -4.18 -3.67 -12.70
C VAL A 231 -3.21 -4.31 -11.72
N VAL A 232 -3.54 -4.21 -10.44
CA VAL A 232 -2.81 -4.82 -9.33
C VAL A 232 -3.83 -5.53 -8.44
N ASN A 233 -3.91 -6.84 -8.55
CA ASN A 233 -4.91 -7.64 -7.85
C ASN A 233 -4.27 -8.48 -6.75
N MET A 234 -4.56 -8.16 -5.49
CA MET A 234 -4.10 -8.94 -4.33
C MET A 234 -2.57 -9.12 -4.28
N VAL A 235 -1.81 -8.06 -4.55
CA VAL A 235 -0.34 -8.09 -4.66
C VAL A 235 0.36 -7.27 -3.59
N LEU A 236 -0.18 -6.09 -3.25
CA LEU A 236 0.54 -5.12 -2.42
C LEU A 236 0.88 -5.67 -1.04
N HIS A 237 0.05 -6.53 -0.48
CA HIS A 237 0.30 -7.14 0.83
C HIS A 237 1.45 -8.16 0.83
N HIS A 238 1.92 -8.57 -0.34
CA HIS A 238 3.11 -9.41 -0.50
C HIS A 238 4.37 -8.62 -0.83
N THR A 239 4.28 -7.31 -1.03
CA THR A 239 5.40 -6.50 -1.52
C THR A 239 6.11 -5.78 -0.38
N PRO A 240 7.45 -5.67 -0.42
CA PRO A 240 8.21 -5.02 0.66
C PRO A 240 8.00 -3.51 0.73
N GLU A 241 7.75 -2.85 -0.39
CA GLU A 241 7.64 -1.39 -0.53
C GLU A 241 6.42 -1.01 -1.38
N PRO A 242 5.18 -1.17 -0.84
CA PRO A 242 3.95 -0.93 -1.60
C PRO A 242 3.84 0.50 -2.16
N ALA A 243 4.33 1.52 -1.43
CA ALA A 243 4.31 2.90 -1.88
C ALA A 243 5.16 3.13 -3.14
N GLN A 244 6.30 2.43 -3.27
CA GLN A 244 7.17 2.53 -4.45
C GLN A 244 6.47 2.02 -5.71
N ILE A 245 5.63 0.99 -5.57
CA ILE A 245 4.84 0.46 -6.70
C ILE A 245 3.96 1.54 -7.32
N PHE A 246 3.31 2.39 -6.52
CA PHE A 246 2.50 3.49 -7.05
C PHE A 246 3.36 4.49 -7.86
N GLN A 247 4.58 4.78 -7.39
CA GLN A 247 5.51 5.68 -8.09
C GLN A 247 5.93 5.09 -9.45
N ASP A 248 6.29 3.81 -9.47
CA ASP A 248 6.71 3.11 -10.69
C ASP A 248 5.56 3.03 -11.71
N LEU A 249 4.38 2.60 -11.26
CA LEU A 249 3.22 2.40 -12.12
C LEU A 249 2.66 3.73 -12.67
N GLN A 250 2.74 4.81 -11.88
CA GLN A 250 2.38 6.14 -12.36
C GLN A 250 3.22 6.54 -13.57
N GLN A 251 4.52 6.21 -13.59
CA GLN A 251 5.38 6.52 -14.74
C GLN A 251 4.96 5.75 -15.99
N ALA A 252 4.59 4.47 -15.84
CA ALA A 252 4.13 3.61 -16.93
C ALA A 252 2.77 4.02 -17.50
N LEU A 253 1.89 4.66 -16.73
CA LEU A 253 0.58 5.11 -17.19
C LEU A 253 0.69 6.24 -18.22
N LYS A 254 -0.17 6.21 -19.24
CA LYS A 254 -0.45 7.34 -20.12
C LYS A 254 -1.26 8.42 -19.39
N SER A 255 -1.22 9.66 -19.89
CA SER A 255 -2.18 10.69 -19.45
C SER A 255 -3.62 10.21 -19.70
N GLY A 256 -4.50 10.39 -18.72
CA GLY A 256 -5.86 9.85 -18.74
C GLY A 256 -5.97 8.35 -18.42
N GLY A 257 -4.85 7.65 -18.27
CA GLY A 257 -4.80 6.24 -17.91
C GLY A 257 -5.29 5.95 -16.49
N GLN A 258 -5.67 4.70 -16.23
CA GLN A 258 -6.17 4.25 -14.94
C GLN A 258 -5.27 3.18 -14.31
N LEU A 259 -5.14 3.25 -12.99
CA LEU A 259 -4.61 2.19 -12.13
C LEU A 259 -5.77 1.63 -11.31
N LEU A 260 -6.03 0.33 -11.43
CA LEU A 260 -6.97 -0.40 -10.60
C LEU A 260 -6.19 -1.24 -9.58
N VAL A 261 -6.56 -1.11 -8.33
CA VAL A 261 -5.96 -1.87 -7.22
C VAL A 261 -7.08 -2.58 -6.47
N ALA A 262 -7.07 -3.91 -6.50
CA ALA A 262 -7.87 -4.73 -5.61
C ALA A 262 -6.98 -5.23 -4.46
N GLU A 263 -7.36 -4.95 -3.21
CA GLU A 263 -6.50 -5.22 -2.06
C GLU A 263 -7.31 -5.48 -0.79
N LEU A 264 -6.71 -6.21 0.14
CA LEU A 264 -7.27 -6.41 1.47
C LEU A 264 -7.34 -5.09 2.24
N GLN A 265 -8.49 -4.85 2.88
CA GLN A 265 -8.52 -3.85 3.94
C GLN A 265 -7.74 -4.33 5.16
N GLU A 266 -7.25 -3.39 5.95
CA GLU A 266 -6.55 -3.70 7.20
C GLU A 266 -7.36 -4.65 8.07
N HIS A 267 -6.74 -5.76 8.49
CA HIS A 267 -7.34 -6.79 9.32
C HIS A 267 -6.39 -7.25 10.44
N ARG A 268 -6.85 -8.16 11.31
CA ARG A 268 -6.08 -8.67 12.46
C ARG A 268 -5.92 -10.19 12.45
N GLN A 269 -6.05 -10.80 11.28
CA GLN A 269 -5.96 -12.25 11.12
C GLN A 269 -4.49 -12.65 10.89
N ASP A 270 -3.73 -12.82 11.97
CA ASP A 270 -2.27 -13.07 11.94
C ASP A 270 -1.87 -14.34 11.18
N TRP A 271 -2.76 -15.31 11.06
CA TRP A 271 -2.52 -16.57 10.35
C TRP A 271 -2.23 -16.35 8.84
N ALA A 272 -2.73 -15.27 8.23
CA ALA A 272 -2.49 -14.96 6.83
C ALA A 272 -0.99 -14.82 6.51
N ARG A 273 -0.17 -14.37 7.47
CA ARG A 273 1.28 -14.28 7.29
C ARG A 273 1.95 -15.63 7.10
N GLU A 274 1.55 -16.61 7.90
CA GLU A 274 2.15 -17.94 7.86
C GLU A 274 1.56 -18.79 6.73
N ALA A 275 0.24 -18.67 6.51
CA ALA A 275 -0.45 -19.48 5.51
C ALA A 275 -0.35 -18.91 4.09
N CYS A 276 -0.40 -17.58 3.93
CA CYS A 276 -0.47 -16.92 2.63
C CYS A 276 0.78 -16.10 2.27
N GLY A 277 1.74 -15.97 3.17
CA GLY A 277 2.98 -15.21 2.95
C GLY A 277 2.80 -13.69 2.97
N ASP A 278 1.74 -13.21 3.62
CA ASP A 278 1.45 -11.79 3.72
C ASP A 278 2.54 -11.07 4.51
N LEU A 279 3.18 -10.08 3.90
CA LEU A 279 4.06 -9.15 4.62
C LEU A 279 3.23 -8.13 5.42
N TRP A 280 2.07 -7.77 4.89
CA TRP A 280 1.13 -6.79 5.46
C TRP A 280 -0.24 -7.41 5.65
N LEU A 281 -0.90 -7.10 6.75
CA LEU A 281 -2.27 -7.54 7.02
C LEU A 281 -3.29 -6.55 6.42
N GLY A 282 -3.21 -6.35 5.09
CA GLY A 282 -4.02 -5.40 4.35
C GLY A 282 -3.68 -3.93 4.65
N PHE A 283 -4.43 -3.01 4.06
CA PHE A 283 -4.16 -1.57 4.12
C PHE A 283 -5.44 -0.77 4.37
N ALA A 284 -5.33 0.30 5.16
CA ALA A 284 -6.42 1.26 5.29
C ALA A 284 -6.66 1.97 3.94
N PRO A 285 -7.92 2.32 3.60
CA PRO A 285 -8.23 3.03 2.36
C PRO A 285 -7.47 4.34 2.20
N GLU A 286 -7.28 5.07 3.28
CA GLU A 286 -6.55 6.34 3.34
C GLU A 286 -5.06 6.15 3.02
N GLN A 287 -4.53 4.96 3.28
CA GLN A 287 -3.14 4.62 3.00
C GLN A 287 -2.90 4.45 1.51
N LEU A 288 -3.76 3.69 0.81
CA LEU A 288 -3.68 3.56 -0.64
C LEU A 288 -3.89 4.90 -1.34
N GLN A 289 -4.82 5.71 -0.81
CA GLN A 289 -5.07 7.06 -1.30
C GLN A 289 -3.83 7.95 -1.18
N ALA A 290 -3.20 7.98 -0.02
CA ALA A 290 -2.00 8.78 0.21
C ALA A 290 -0.85 8.37 -0.74
N TRP A 291 -0.61 7.07 -0.93
CA TRP A 291 0.41 6.61 -1.88
C TRP A 291 0.12 6.99 -3.33
N ALA A 292 -1.15 6.95 -3.73
CA ALA A 292 -1.55 7.36 -5.07
C ALA A 292 -1.39 8.88 -5.27
N GLU A 293 -1.79 9.69 -4.29
CA GLU A 293 -1.64 11.15 -4.32
C GLU A 293 -0.17 11.56 -4.31
N ASP A 294 0.68 10.93 -3.50
CA ASP A 294 2.13 11.14 -3.47
C ASP A 294 2.79 10.78 -4.82
N ALA A 295 2.23 9.80 -5.53
CA ALA A 295 2.64 9.46 -6.89
C ALA A 295 2.04 10.39 -7.98
N GLY A 296 1.20 11.38 -7.62
CA GLY A 296 0.57 12.30 -8.57
C GLY A 296 -0.66 11.71 -9.27
N LEU A 297 -1.27 10.67 -8.72
CA LEU A 297 -2.53 10.10 -9.19
C LEU A 297 -3.72 10.72 -8.44
N ARG A 298 -4.88 10.80 -9.08
CA ARG A 298 -6.13 11.28 -8.49
C ARG A 298 -7.04 10.10 -8.15
N ASN A 299 -7.75 10.20 -7.05
CA ASN A 299 -8.76 9.22 -6.67
C ASN A 299 -9.90 9.17 -7.70
N GLY A 300 -10.32 7.96 -8.06
CA GLY A 300 -11.46 7.65 -8.88
C GLY A 300 -12.55 6.92 -8.07
N ARG A 301 -13.14 5.90 -8.67
CA ARG A 301 -14.18 5.05 -8.08
C ARG A 301 -13.60 4.13 -7.00
N SER A 302 -14.44 3.74 -6.06
CA SER A 302 -14.09 2.75 -5.02
C SER A 302 -15.24 1.77 -4.83
N VAL A 303 -14.90 0.49 -4.67
CA VAL A 303 -15.84 -0.59 -4.36
C VAL A 303 -15.32 -1.34 -3.15
N TYR A 304 -16.21 -1.77 -2.28
CA TYR A 304 -15.87 -2.49 -1.05
C TYR A 304 -16.70 -3.76 -0.95
N SER A 305 -16.06 -4.87 -0.64
CA SER A 305 -16.70 -6.18 -0.48
C SER A 305 -16.32 -6.80 0.86
N ALA A 306 -17.33 -6.98 1.74
CA ALA A 306 -17.16 -7.71 2.99
C ALA A 306 -17.35 -9.21 2.75
N LEU A 307 -16.41 -10.03 3.24
CA LEU A 307 -16.42 -11.48 3.09
C LEU A 307 -16.96 -12.16 4.37
N ARG A 308 -17.51 -13.37 4.20
CA ARG A 308 -18.06 -14.14 5.33
C ARG A 308 -17.01 -14.62 6.33
N ASN A 309 -15.75 -14.70 5.90
CA ASN A 309 -14.60 -15.10 6.75
C ASN A 309 -13.99 -13.93 7.53
N GLY A 310 -14.59 -12.74 7.46
CA GLY A 310 -14.17 -11.55 8.22
C GLY A 310 -13.14 -10.67 7.51
N PHE A 311 -12.69 -11.03 6.30
CA PHE A 311 -11.90 -10.14 5.47
C PHE A 311 -12.79 -9.12 4.74
N GLN A 312 -12.19 -8.03 4.31
CA GLN A 312 -12.79 -7.05 3.41
C GLN A 312 -11.83 -6.76 2.27
N ILE A 313 -12.35 -6.68 1.06
CA ILE A 313 -11.61 -6.26 -0.12
C ILE A 313 -12.04 -4.84 -0.47
N GLN A 314 -11.06 -4.01 -0.82
CA GLN A 314 -11.25 -2.72 -1.43
C GLN A 314 -10.74 -2.76 -2.86
N ILE A 315 -11.53 -2.24 -3.80
CA ILE A 315 -11.11 -2.02 -5.18
C ILE A 315 -11.10 -0.53 -5.39
N ARG A 316 -9.95 0.01 -5.79
CA ARG A 316 -9.71 1.44 -5.92
C ARG A 316 -9.25 1.76 -7.33
N GLU A 317 -9.89 2.76 -7.94
CA GLU A 317 -9.45 3.36 -9.19
C GLU A 317 -8.64 4.62 -8.87
N PHE A 318 -7.49 4.74 -9.52
CA PHE A 318 -6.67 5.94 -9.51
C PHE A 318 -6.41 6.38 -10.95
N LEU A 319 -6.41 7.69 -11.20
CA LEU A 319 -6.35 8.27 -12.53
C LEU A 319 -5.13 9.17 -12.69
N LYS A 320 -4.39 8.99 -13.77
CA LYS A 320 -3.32 9.92 -14.16
C LYS A 320 -3.91 11.12 -14.90
N ALA A 321 -3.50 12.33 -14.50
CA ALA A 321 -3.90 13.57 -15.15
C ALA A 321 -3.37 13.70 -16.57
#